data_0d6f9baf9934f401e40da6ac8fa7a594
#
_entry.id   0d6f9baf9934f401e40da6ac8fa7a594
#
_cell.length_a   1.000
_cell.length_b   1.000
_cell.length_c   1.000
_cell.angle_alpha   90.00
_cell.angle_beta   90.00
_cell.angle_gamma   90.00
#
_symmetry.space_group_name_H-M   'P 1'
#
loop_
_entity.id
_entity.type
_entity.pdbx_description
1 polymer ?
#
loop_
_entity_poly.entity_id
_entity_poly.type
_entity_poly.pdbx_seq_one_letter_code
_entity_poly.pdbx_strand_id
1 'polypeptide(L)'
;MQLVERPRLELSGAKLKLVLEDLVARSEEQGGVEAYVEALRIKCAMFQEVLQKEFQLREFRALCAHMSTVRRRIGQYAQAHWFGEMKKRVAALLDEDQDTDERIRRFCAAFPDDREHRWARDLAAELLHHAHPERYPLMTRWVWDARTNTGVLRELWHGDDVDGMTIDVPDSYTTFLVLREELAQYLSSNGVFRDVLLYVDVLMAQVYAGYIGERGGTYLRADFTTPEDPMLHTRRILGLDGIDQDGRSRLKAADGRAEVVE
;
A
#
# COMPACT_ATOMS: atom_id res chain seq x y z
N MET A 1 28.89 12.16 5.00
CA MET A 1 27.83 11.16 5.12
C MET A 1 27.19 11.38 6.48
N GLN A 2 26.07 12.11 6.56
CA GLN A 2 25.32 12.22 7.81
C GLN A 2 24.76 10.83 8.12
N LEU A 3 25.03 10.32 9.31
CA LEU A 3 24.35 9.14 9.83
C LEU A 3 22.87 9.51 9.96
N VAL A 4 22.04 8.99 9.08
CA VAL A 4 20.59 9.12 9.23
C VAL A 4 20.23 8.33 10.49
N GLU A 5 19.82 9.05 11.52
CA GLU A 5 19.40 8.44 12.77
C GLU A 5 18.16 7.58 12.52
N ARG A 6 18.25 6.30 12.86
CA ARG A 6 17.13 5.37 12.68
C ARG A 6 16.09 5.66 13.76
N PRO A 7 14.82 5.93 13.41
CA PRO A 7 13.80 6.18 14.41
C PRO A 7 13.58 4.91 15.27
N ARG A 8 13.33 5.12 16.53
CA ARG A 8 12.87 4.05 17.43
C ARG A 8 11.35 3.97 17.34
N LEU A 9 10.84 2.80 16.98
CA LEU A 9 9.40 2.55 16.95
C LEU A 9 8.99 1.81 18.24
N GLU A 10 7.87 2.21 18.80
CA GLU A 10 7.32 1.59 20.01
C GLU A 10 6.08 0.77 19.63
N LEU A 11 6.29 -0.43 19.06
CA LEU A 11 5.21 -1.29 18.64
C LEU A 11 4.68 -2.16 19.78
N SER A 12 3.35 -2.33 19.83
CA SER A 12 2.67 -3.14 20.83
C SER A 12 2.65 -4.62 20.40
N GLY A 13 3.41 -5.45 21.08
CA GLY A 13 3.40 -6.90 20.88
C GLY A 13 2.02 -7.54 21.10
N ALA A 14 1.21 -7.00 22.01
CA ALA A 14 -0.15 -7.47 22.25
C ALA A 14 -1.07 -7.21 21.04
N LYS A 15 -1.00 -6.00 20.46
CA LYS A 15 -1.77 -5.66 19.24
C LYS A 15 -1.31 -6.51 18.06
N LEU A 16 0.00 -6.68 17.86
CA LEU A 16 0.56 -7.53 16.81
C LEU A 16 0.06 -8.98 16.91
N LYS A 17 0.01 -9.53 18.13
CA LYS A 17 -0.50 -10.88 18.37
C LYS A 17 -1.96 -11.01 17.95
N LEU A 18 -2.81 -10.09 18.39
CA LEU A 18 -4.23 -10.09 18.06
C LEU A 18 -4.48 -9.99 16.56
N VAL A 19 -3.74 -9.11 15.87
CA VAL A 19 -3.88 -8.95 14.41
C VAL A 19 -3.39 -10.17 13.66
N LEU A 20 -2.30 -10.81 14.08
CA LEU A 20 -1.81 -12.03 13.43
C LEU A 20 -2.80 -13.19 13.61
N GLU A 21 -3.35 -13.36 14.81
CA GLU A 21 -4.40 -14.37 15.08
C GLU A 21 -5.67 -14.12 14.24
N ASP A 22 -6.12 -12.86 14.14
CA ASP A 22 -7.28 -12.46 13.33
C ASP A 22 -7.01 -12.68 11.83
N LEU A 23 -5.82 -12.33 11.33
CA LEU A 23 -5.41 -12.56 9.94
C LEU A 23 -5.47 -14.05 9.58
N VAL A 24 -4.88 -14.91 10.41
CA VAL A 24 -4.87 -16.36 10.19
C VAL A 24 -6.31 -16.90 10.18
N ALA A 25 -7.11 -16.56 11.19
CA ALA A 25 -8.49 -17.05 11.30
C ALA A 25 -9.36 -16.59 10.13
N ARG A 26 -9.29 -15.33 9.71
CA ARG A 26 -10.13 -14.79 8.63
C ARG A 26 -9.74 -15.27 7.24
N SER A 27 -8.48 -15.61 7.02
CA SER A 27 -7.99 -16.07 5.72
C SER A 27 -8.22 -17.57 5.49
N GLU A 28 -8.53 -18.36 6.53
CA GLU A 28 -8.59 -19.82 6.47
C GLU A 28 -9.50 -20.34 5.36
N GLU A 29 -10.72 -19.81 5.25
CA GLU A 29 -11.70 -20.21 4.23
C GLU A 29 -11.27 -19.87 2.78
N GLN A 30 -10.28 -18.99 2.62
CA GLN A 30 -9.82 -18.48 1.33
C GLN A 30 -8.44 -19.01 0.94
N GLY A 31 -8.00 -20.08 1.56
CA GLY A 31 -6.69 -20.72 1.28
C GLY A 31 -5.55 -20.24 2.16
N GLY A 32 -5.88 -19.60 3.28
CA GLY A 32 -4.90 -19.11 4.26
C GLY A 32 -4.21 -17.81 3.81
N VAL A 33 -3.29 -17.34 4.64
CA VAL A 33 -2.50 -16.12 4.34
C VAL A 33 -1.62 -16.32 3.11
N GLU A 34 -1.19 -17.55 2.84
CA GLU A 34 -0.36 -17.92 1.70
C GLU A 34 -1.00 -17.58 0.36
N ALA A 35 -2.33 -17.64 0.25
CA ALA A 35 -3.05 -17.25 -0.97
C ALA A 35 -2.90 -15.75 -1.26
N TYR A 36 -2.87 -14.91 -0.22
CA TYR A 36 -2.64 -13.47 -0.35
C TYR A 36 -1.19 -13.13 -0.67
N VAL A 37 -0.26 -13.85 -0.05
CA VAL A 37 1.18 -13.73 -0.33
C VAL A 37 1.46 -14.09 -1.80
N GLU A 38 0.86 -15.18 -2.31
CA GLU A 38 0.98 -15.57 -3.72
C GLU A 38 0.37 -14.53 -4.66
N ALA A 39 -0.80 -13.98 -4.33
CA ALA A 39 -1.43 -12.92 -5.12
C ALA A 39 -0.54 -11.65 -5.16
N LEU A 40 0.12 -11.30 -4.05
CA LEU A 40 1.09 -10.20 -4.01
C LEU A 40 2.34 -10.52 -4.84
N ARG A 41 2.84 -11.76 -4.82
CA ARG A 41 3.96 -12.18 -5.67
C ARG A 41 3.63 -12.01 -7.15
N ILE A 42 2.42 -12.43 -7.57
CA ILE A 42 1.92 -12.24 -8.93
C ILE A 42 1.82 -10.74 -9.27
N LYS A 43 1.29 -9.93 -8.35
CA LYS A 43 1.23 -8.47 -8.52
C LYS A 43 2.63 -7.88 -8.71
N CYS A 44 3.60 -8.23 -7.85
CA CYS A 44 5.00 -7.77 -8.01
C CYS A 44 5.58 -8.19 -9.37
N ALA A 45 5.38 -9.43 -9.79
CA ALA A 45 5.88 -9.91 -11.09
C ALA A 45 5.29 -9.11 -12.26
N MET A 46 3.98 -8.79 -12.22
CA MET A 46 3.32 -7.94 -13.23
C MET A 46 3.94 -6.53 -13.27
N PHE A 47 4.22 -5.92 -12.12
CA PHE A 47 4.85 -4.61 -12.06
C PHE A 47 6.27 -4.66 -12.61
N GLN A 48 7.07 -5.64 -12.19
CA GLN A 48 8.45 -5.83 -12.66
C GLN A 48 8.49 -6.02 -14.17
N GLU A 49 7.63 -6.89 -14.72
CA GLU A 49 7.58 -7.13 -16.17
C GLU A 49 7.31 -5.84 -16.95
N VAL A 50 6.38 -5.00 -16.47
CA VAL A 50 6.03 -3.74 -17.13
C VAL A 50 7.11 -2.68 -16.95
N LEU A 51 7.64 -2.49 -15.73
CA LEU A 51 8.56 -1.40 -15.40
C LEU A 51 10.00 -1.63 -15.88
N GLN A 52 10.40 -2.88 -16.15
CA GLN A 52 11.74 -3.20 -16.70
C GLN A 52 11.89 -2.90 -18.18
N LYS A 53 10.80 -2.64 -18.89
CA LYS A 53 10.78 -2.34 -20.33
C LYS A 53 10.16 -0.97 -20.60
N GLU A 54 10.23 -0.54 -21.85
CA GLU A 54 9.47 0.63 -22.28
C GLU A 54 7.98 0.30 -22.34
N PHE A 55 7.22 0.73 -21.31
CA PHE A 55 5.80 0.44 -21.17
C PHE A 55 4.91 1.44 -21.91
N GLN A 56 3.71 0.99 -22.28
CA GLN A 56 2.68 1.76 -22.95
C GLN A 56 1.62 2.27 -21.95
N LEU A 57 0.80 3.22 -22.39
CA LEU A 57 -0.28 3.79 -21.57
C LEU A 57 -1.23 2.73 -21.02
N ARG A 58 -1.57 1.71 -21.83
CA ARG A 58 -2.44 0.60 -21.43
C ARG A 58 -1.84 -0.18 -20.25
N GLU A 59 -0.54 -0.49 -20.33
CA GLU A 59 0.17 -1.21 -19.26
C GLU A 59 0.24 -0.37 -17.99
N PHE A 60 0.55 0.93 -18.10
CA PHE A 60 0.55 1.84 -16.95
C PHE A 60 -0.83 1.91 -16.26
N ARG A 61 -1.91 1.98 -17.05
CA ARG A 61 -3.28 1.95 -16.53
C ARG A 61 -3.59 0.63 -15.81
N ALA A 62 -3.13 -0.50 -16.34
CA ALA A 62 -3.27 -1.79 -15.71
C ALA A 62 -2.59 -1.81 -14.33
N LEU A 63 -1.35 -1.29 -14.22
CA LEU A 63 -0.69 -1.15 -12.92
C LEU A 63 -1.51 -0.28 -11.96
N CYS A 64 -1.98 0.88 -12.42
CA CYS A 64 -2.77 1.81 -11.58
C CYS A 64 -4.09 1.20 -11.07
N ALA A 65 -4.70 0.27 -11.81
CA ALA A 65 -5.90 -0.43 -11.37
C ALA A 65 -5.66 -1.25 -10.09
N HIS A 66 -4.44 -1.77 -9.92
CA HIS A 66 -4.00 -2.53 -8.75
C HIS A 66 -3.45 -1.66 -7.59
N MET A 67 -3.62 -0.35 -7.65
CA MET A 67 -3.24 0.59 -6.58
C MET A 67 -4.49 1.24 -5.99
N SER A 68 -4.96 0.75 -4.85
CA SER A 68 -6.28 1.10 -4.28
C SER A 68 -6.49 2.59 -4.03
N THR A 69 -5.45 3.30 -3.58
CA THR A 69 -5.47 4.73 -3.26
C THR A 69 -5.31 5.62 -4.51
N VAL A 70 -4.75 5.06 -5.58
CA VAL A 70 -4.42 5.76 -6.84
C VAL A 70 -5.54 5.66 -7.85
N ARG A 71 -6.10 4.46 -8.08
CA ARG A 71 -7.04 4.13 -9.17
C ARG A 71 -8.27 5.03 -9.28
N ARG A 72 -8.68 5.67 -8.20
CA ARG A 72 -9.85 6.56 -8.17
C ARG A 72 -9.56 8.01 -8.57
N ARG A 73 -8.29 8.41 -8.56
CA ARG A 73 -7.87 9.80 -8.69
C ARG A 73 -6.96 10.07 -9.89
N ILE A 74 -6.23 9.07 -10.36
CA ILE A 74 -5.20 9.24 -11.40
C ILE A 74 -5.78 9.47 -12.81
N GLY A 75 -7.08 9.25 -13.05
CA GLY A 75 -7.66 9.17 -14.38
C GLY A 75 -7.30 10.34 -15.32
N GLN A 76 -7.24 11.58 -14.83
CA GLN A 76 -6.83 12.74 -15.62
C GLN A 76 -5.34 12.71 -16.04
N TYR A 77 -4.48 12.07 -15.25
CA TYR A 77 -3.03 11.96 -15.50
C TYR A 77 -2.66 10.67 -16.25
N ALA A 78 -3.56 9.70 -16.29
CA ALA A 78 -3.45 8.47 -17.09
C ALA A 78 -4.05 8.65 -18.48
N GLN A 79 -3.78 9.78 -19.16
CA GLN A 79 -4.24 10.15 -20.47
C GLN A 79 -3.07 10.27 -21.45
N ALA A 80 -3.34 10.11 -22.76
CA ALA A 80 -2.31 10.12 -23.78
C ALA A 80 -1.44 11.40 -23.77
N HIS A 81 -2.03 12.56 -23.53
CA HIS A 81 -1.31 13.84 -23.48
C HIS A 81 -0.39 14.00 -22.27
N TRP A 82 -0.66 13.31 -21.16
CA TRP A 82 0.16 13.30 -19.94
C TRP A 82 1.17 12.15 -19.91
N PHE A 83 0.97 11.12 -20.70
CA PHE A 83 1.69 9.86 -20.59
C PHE A 83 3.20 9.98 -20.81
N GLY A 84 3.60 10.78 -21.80
CA GLY A 84 5.03 11.03 -22.05
C GLY A 84 5.76 11.64 -20.87
N GLU A 85 5.12 12.56 -20.17
CA GLU A 85 5.67 13.18 -18.97
C GLU A 85 5.65 12.19 -17.79
N MET A 86 4.60 11.42 -17.64
CA MET A 86 4.50 10.38 -16.61
C MET A 86 5.61 9.32 -16.76
N LYS A 87 5.89 8.86 -17.97
CA LYS A 87 7.02 7.93 -18.24
C LYS A 87 8.35 8.47 -17.75
N LYS A 88 8.66 9.73 -18.07
CA LYS A 88 9.91 10.38 -17.61
C LYS A 88 9.99 10.44 -16.09
N ARG A 89 8.87 10.72 -15.41
CA ARG A 89 8.81 10.80 -13.95
C ARG A 89 8.97 9.44 -13.30
N VAL A 90 8.34 8.42 -13.86
CA VAL A 90 8.49 7.03 -13.39
C VAL A 90 9.94 6.58 -13.57
N ALA A 91 10.57 6.86 -14.72
CA ALA A 91 11.97 6.54 -14.95
C ALA A 91 12.90 7.25 -13.92
N ALA A 92 12.68 8.54 -13.67
CA ALA A 92 13.45 9.29 -12.67
C ALA A 92 13.19 8.82 -11.23
N LEU A 93 11.97 8.30 -10.93
CA LEU A 93 11.66 7.72 -9.64
C LEU A 93 12.42 6.40 -9.42
N LEU A 94 12.54 5.59 -10.46
CA LEU A 94 13.21 4.28 -10.40
C LEU A 94 14.75 4.38 -10.53
N ASP A 95 15.29 5.55 -10.86
CA ASP A 95 16.73 5.80 -10.92
C ASP A 95 17.36 5.75 -9.52
N GLU A 96 18.17 4.72 -9.28
CA GLU A 96 18.73 4.40 -7.97
C GLU A 96 19.92 5.25 -7.52
N ASP A 97 20.44 6.13 -8.39
CA ASP A 97 21.60 6.96 -8.11
C ASP A 97 21.33 8.07 -7.08
N GLN A 98 20.07 8.28 -6.71
CA GLN A 98 19.64 9.32 -5.80
C GLN A 98 18.95 8.76 -4.55
N ASP A 99 18.92 9.59 -3.50
CA ASP A 99 18.21 9.29 -2.26
C ASP A 99 16.71 9.01 -2.50
N THR A 100 16.16 8.02 -1.80
CA THR A 100 14.79 7.55 -2.00
C THR A 100 13.76 8.62 -1.64
N ASP A 101 13.92 9.32 -0.52
CA ASP A 101 12.98 10.35 -0.09
C ASP A 101 13.01 11.54 -1.05
N GLU A 102 14.20 11.89 -1.56
CA GLU A 102 14.36 12.94 -2.56
C GLU A 102 13.67 12.58 -3.89
N ARG A 103 13.78 11.34 -4.35
CA ARG A 103 13.08 10.85 -5.56
C ARG A 103 11.57 10.92 -5.42
N ILE A 104 11.03 10.47 -4.28
CA ILE A 104 9.60 10.55 -3.97
C ILE A 104 9.16 12.02 -3.91
N ARG A 105 9.93 12.89 -3.26
CA ARG A 105 9.64 14.32 -3.17
C ARG A 105 9.57 14.98 -4.54
N ARG A 106 10.55 14.69 -5.42
CA ARG A 106 10.59 15.21 -6.80
C ARG A 106 9.42 14.69 -7.63
N PHE A 107 9.09 13.42 -7.48
CA PHE A 107 7.92 12.84 -8.14
C PHE A 107 6.63 13.56 -7.73
N CYS A 108 6.43 13.76 -6.45
CA CYS A 108 5.25 14.44 -5.90
C CYS A 108 5.19 15.91 -6.30
N ALA A 109 6.32 16.63 -6.40
CA ALA A 109 6.39 18.03 -6.79
C ALA A 109 5.86 18.32 -8.21
N ALA A 110 5.61 17.27 -9.00
CA ALA A 110 4.98 17.37 -10.31
C ALA A 110 3.48 17.62 -10.28
N PHE A 111 2.87 17.43 -9.13
CA PHE A 111 1.43 17.50 -8.92
C PHE A 111 1.12 18.62 -7.92
N PRO A 112 -0.10 19.19 -7.95
CA PRO A 112 -0.51 20.17 -6.95
C PRO A 112 -0.38 19.62 -5.52
N ASP A 113 0.13 20.45 -4.60
CA ASP A 113 0.19 20.10 -3.17
C ASP A 113 -1.15 20.39 -2.49
N ASP A 114 -2.14 19.57 -2.78
CA ASP A 114 -3.46 19.64 -2.21
C ASP A 114 -3.99 18.25 -1.79
N ARG A 115 -5.16 18.25 -1.16
CA ARG A 115 -5.79 17.02 -0.68
C ARG A 115 -6.14 16.04 -1.80
N GLU A 116 -6.45 16.55 -2.99
CA GLU A 116 -6.89 15.71 -4.11
C GLU A 116 -5.72 14.98 -4.79
N HIS A 117 -4.50 15.53 -4.69
CA HIS A 117 -3.30 14.98 -5.32
C HIS A 117 -2.40 14.18 -4.38
N ARG A 118 -2.82 13.94 -3.13
CA ARG A 118 -2.06 13.12 -2.18
C ARG A 118 -1.81 11.68 -2.64
N TRP A 119 -2.57 11.19 -3.62
CA TRP A 119 -2.36 9.90 -4.26
C TRP A 119 -1.01 9.80 -4.99
N ALA A 120 -0.39 10.92 -5.37
CA ALA A 120 0.90 10.93 -6.06
C ALA A 120 1.99 10.26 -5.23
N ARG A 121 1.99 10.48 -3.91
CA ARG A 121 2.89 9.79 -2.99
C ARG A 121 2.63 8.29 -2.94
N ASP A 122 1.37 7.87 -2.89
CA ASP A 122 1.02 6.46 -2.88
C ASP A 122 1.40 5.80 -4.21
N LEU A 123 1.26 6.50 -5.34
CA LEU A 123 1.72 6.03 -6.65
C LEU A 123 3.23 5.80 -6.65
N ALA A 124 4.02 6.77 -6.17
CA ALA A 124 5.47 6.63 -6.09
C ALA A 124 5.87 5.44 -5.20
N ALA A 125 5.25 5.32 -4.03
CA ALA A 125 5.49 4.24 -3.09
C ALA A 125 5.19 2.85 -3.67
N GLU A 126 4.03 2.69 -4.31
CA GLU A 126 3.61 1.41 -4.93
C GLU A 126 4.51 1.04 -6.12
N LEU A 127 4.92 2.01 -6.95
CA LEU A 127 5.85 1.77 -8.06
C LEU A 127 7.21 1.28 -7.57
N LEU A 128 7.79 1.95 -6.56
CA LEU A 128 9.06 1.55 -5.97
C LEU A 128 8.97 0.16 -5.33
N HIS A 129 7.96 -0.04 -4.49
CA HIS A 129 7.77 -1.29 -3.76
C HIS A 129 7.62 -2.48 -4.70
N HIS A 130 6.69 -2.43 -5.64
CA HIS A 130 6.45 -3.57 -6.53
C HIS A 130 7.52 -3.76 -7.60
N ALA A 131 8.30 -2.72 -7.95
CA ALA A 131 9.47 -2.89 -8.80
C ALA A 131 10.59 -3.66 -8.08
N HIS A 132 10.85 -3.33 -6.82
CA HIS A 132 11.93 -3.89 -6.01
C HIS A 132 11.49 -4.12 -4.55
N PRO A 133 10.61 -5.11 -4.27
CA PRO A 133 10.02 -5.32 -2.95
C PRO A 133 11.06 -5.62 -1.86
N GLU A 134 12.17 -6.27 -2.21
CA GLU A 134 13.26 -6.53 -1.28
C GLU A 134 13.91 -5.23 -0.77
N ARG A 135 14.00 -4.23 -1.62
CA ARG A 135 14.65 -2.96 -1.31
C ARG A 135 13.70 -1.96 -0.68
N TYR A 136 12.52 -1.75 -1.30
CA TYR A 136 11.59 -0.71 -0.87
C TYR A 136 10.43 -1.30 -0.08
N PRO A 137 10.23 -0.90 1.19
CA PRO A 137 9.01 -1.21 1.92
C PRO A 137 7.80 -0.51 1.28
N LEU A 138 6.61 -0.93 1.61
CA LEU A 138 5.39 -0.28 1.14
C LEU A 138 5.18 1.04 1.90
N MET A 139 5.57 2.16 1.28
CA MET A 139 5.63 3.50 1.89
C MET A 139 4.38 4.34 1.63
N THR A 140 3.22 3.70 1.51
CA THR A 140 1.96 4.37 1.28
C THR A 140 1.46 5.07 2.55
N ARG A 141 0.61 6.10 2.37
CA ARG A 141 0.04 6.88 3.48
C ARG A 141 -0.83 6.06 4.42
N TRP A 142 -1.43 4.97 3.95
CA TRP A 142 -2.19 4.11 4.85
C TRP A 142 -1.28 3.27 5.77
N VAL A 143 0.00 3.11 5.42
CA VAL A 143 1.00 2.53 6.34
C VAL A 143 1.44 3.57 7.36
N TRP A 144 1.82 4.77 6.92
CA TRP A 144 2.12 5.89 7.80
C TRP A 144 2.02 7.23 7.07
N ASP A 145 1.31 8.16 7.65
CA ASP A 145 1.18 9.54 7.20
C ASP A 145 1.43 10.48 8.39
N ALA A 146 2.66 10.97 8.53
CA ALA A 146 3.06 11.84 9.62
C ALA A 146 2.27 13.15 9.65
N ARG A 147 1.86 13.67 8.47
CA ARG A 147 1.07 14.91 8.37
C ARG A 147 -0.30 14.80 9.03
N THR A 148 -0.92 13.63 8.96
CA THR A 148 -2.24 13.37 9.56
C THR A 148 -2.16 12.53 10.82
N ASN A 149 -0.97 12.05 11.15
CA ASN A 149 -0.72 11.17 12.28
C ASN A 149 -1.66 9.95 12.25
N THR A 150 -1.72 9.27 11.09
CA THR A 150 -2.62 8.13 10.84
C THR A 150 -1.92 7.03 10.06
N GLY A 151 -2.44 5.82 10.16
CA GLY A 151 -1.96 4.64 9.43
C GLY A 151 -1.61 3.49 10.35
N VAL A 152 -1.12 2.39 9.76
CA VAL A 152 -0.74 1.16 10.45
C VAL A 152 0.19 1.42 11.63
N LEU A 153 1.20 2.29 11.45
CA LEU A 153 2.16 2.61 12.52
C LEU A 153 1.45 3.11 13.77
N ARG A 154 0.43 3.99 13.62
CA ARG A 154 -0.37 4.48 14.74
C ARG A 154 -1.17 3.37 15.41
N GLU A 155 -1.85 2.53 14.60
CA GLU A 155 -2.69 1.45 15.12
C GLU A 155 -1.86 0.42 15.92
N LEU A 156 -0.61 0.19 15.51
CA LEU A 156 0.32 -0.70 16.18
C LEU A 156 1.09 -0.04 17.33
N TRP A 157 1.00 1.28 17.51
CA TRP A 157 1.78 1.98 18.52
C TRP A 157 1.43 1.52 19.93
N HIS A 158 2.46 1.43 20.79
CA HIS A 158 2.29 1.09 22.20
C HIS A 158 1.85 2.33 23.00
N GLY A 159 0.83 2.20 23.81
CA GLY A 159 0.32 3.26 24.68
C GLY A 159 -1.16 3.05 25.01
N ASP A 160 -1.56 3.52 26.20
CA ASP A 160 -2.93 3.38 26.71
C ASP A 160 -3.87 4.45 26.12
N ASP A 161 -3.32 5.59 25.67
CA ASP A 161 -4.08 6.70 25.06
C ASP A 161 -3.42 7.15 23.74
N VAL A 162 -3.30 6.19 22.80
CA VAL A 162 -2.74 6.50 21.47
C VAL A 162 -3.59 7.52 20.71
N ASP A 163 -4.90 7.58 20.99
CA ASP A 163 -5.82 8.51 20.31
C ASP A 163 -5.53 9.98 20.66
N GLY A 164 -5.02 10.25 21.86
CA GLY A 164 -4.60 11.57 22.32
C GLY A 164 -3.16 11.96 21.96
N MET A 165 -2.34 11.02 21.46
CA MET A 165 -0.92 11.25 21.21
C MET A 165 -0.63 11.72 19.79
N THR A 166 0.39 12.55 19.64
CA THR A 166 1.09 12.77 18.37
C THR A 166 2.35 11.92 18.35
N ILE A 167 2.46 11.03 17.37
CA ILE A 167 3.65 10.20 17.16
C ILE A 167 4.62 11.03 16.33
N ASP A 168 5.71 11.48 16.97
CA ASP A 168 6.74 12.31 16.33
C ASP A 168 7.77 11.44 15.59
N VAL A 169 7.29 10.76 14.54
CA VAL A 169 8.12 9.93 13.67
C VAL A 169 7.89 10.39 12.22
N PRO A 170 8.95 10.75 11.47
CA PRO A 170 8.80 11.19 10.09
C PRO A 170 8.33 10.03 9.20
N ASP A 171 7.60 10.33 8.14
CA ASP A 171 7.21 9.35 7.12
C ASP A 171 8.29 9.20 6.03
N SER A 172 9.55 9.01 6.47
CA SER A 172 10.73 8.81 5.64
C SER A 172 10.95 7.35 5.25
N TYR A 173 11.73 7.12 4.20
CA TYR A 173 12.15 5.78 3.79
C TYR A 173 12.73 4.96 4.94
N THR A 174 13.57 5.58 5.78
CA THR A 174 14.18 4.91 6.95
C THR A 174 13.13 4.45 7.96
N THR A 175 12.08 5.24 8.21
CA THR A 175 10.99 4.83 9.10
C THR A 175 10.26 3.59 8.59
N PHE A 176 9.94 3.55 7.30
CA PHE A 176 9.27 2.38 6.73
C PHE A 176 10.18 1.15 6.69
N LEU A 177 11.50 1.32 6.51
CA LEU A 177 12.47 0.23 6.64
C LEU A 177 12.46 -0.35 8.05
N VAL A 178 12.54 0.51 9.09
CA VAL A 178 12.52 0.07 10.50
C VAL A 178 11.22 -0.65 10.81
N LEU A 179 10.07 -0.09 10.37
CA LEU A 179 8.77 -0.74 10.57
C LEU A 179 8.73 -2.13 9.94
N ARG A 180 9.17 -2.25 8.68
CA ARG A 180 9.23 -3.54 7.98
C ARG A 180 10.14 -4.54 8.69
N GLU A 181 11.30 -4.12 9.15
CA GLU A 181 12.25 -4.97 9.85
C GLU A 181 11.69 -5.49 11.16
N GLU A 182 11.06 -4.62 11.97
CA GLU A 182 10.43 -5.04 13.24
C GLU A 182 9.27 -6.01 13.02
N LEU A 183 8.40 -5.74 12.01
CA LEU A 183 7.30 -6.63 11.66
C LEU A 183 7.83 -7.98 11.12
N ALA A 184 8.86 -7.96 10.28
CA ALA A 184 9.48 -9.18 9.75
C ALA A 184 10.12 -10.02 10.88
N GLN A 185 10.79 -9.37 11.83
CA GLN A 185 11.33 -10.05 13.02
C GLN A 185 10.22 -10.65 13.87
N TYR A 186 9.13 -9.91 14.08
CA TYR A 186 7.97 -10.41 14.81
C TYR A 186 7.38 -11.66 14.13
N LEU A 187 7.13 -11.60 12.82
CA LEU A 187 6.60 -12.72 12.03
C LEU A 187 7.52 -13.94 12.09
N SER A 188 8.84 -13.74 11.93
CA SER A 188 9.83 -14.83 12.01
C SER A 188 9.84 -15.47 13.40
N SER A 189 9.69 -14.68 14.45
CA SER A 189 9.59 -15.19 15.84
C SER A 189 8.28 -15.96 16.09
N ASN A 190 7.27 -15.79 15.21
CA ASN A 190 5.99 -16.50 15.26
C ASN A 190 5.83 -17.57 14.17
N GLY A 191 6.95 -18.04 13.59
CA GLY A 191 6.97 -19.21 12.72
C GLY A 191 6.84 -18.93 11.22
N VAL A 192 6.83 -17.65 10.79
CA VAL A 192 6.80 -17.28 9.37
C VAL A 192 8.22 -17.12 8.85
N PHE A 193 8.68 -18.04 7.98
CA PHE A 193 10.04 -18.06 7.46
C PHE A 193 10.15 -17.92 5.93
N ARG A 194 9.02 -17.94 5.23
CA ARG A 194 8.98 -17.79 3.77
C ARG A 194 8.22 -16.53 3.41
N ASP A 195 8.69 -15.82 2.38
CA ASP A 195 8.04 -14.64 1.83
C ASP A 195 7.68 -13.59 2.90
N VAL A 196 8.52 -13.49 3.93
CA VAL A 196 8.27 -12.69 5.14
C VAL A 196 7.92 -11.25 4.80
N LEU A 197 8.56 -10.65 3.79
CA LEU A 197 8.31 -9.27 3.39
C LEU A 197 6.89 -9.08 2.81
N LEU A 198 6.44 -10.00 1.95
CA LEU A 198 5.06 -9.98 1.43
C LEU A 198 4.04 -10.29 2.54
N TYR A 199 4.41 -11.15 3.48
CA TYR A 199 3.57 -11.40 4.65
C TYR A 199 3.43 -10.16 5.54
N VAL A 200 4.50 -9.34 5.67
CA VAL A 200 4.43 -8.03 6.34
C VAL A 200 3.39 -7.13 5.67
N ASP A 201 3.35 -7.08 4.34
CA ASP A 201 2.36 -6.27 3.62
C ASP A 201 0.92 -6.74 3.88
N VAL A 202 0.69 -8.06 3.91
CA VAL A 202 -0.64 -8.62 4.25
C VAL A 202 -1.01 -8.29 5.69
N LEU A 203 -0.06 -8.42 6.64
CA LEU A 203 -0.29 -8.07 8.05
C LEU A 203 -0.63 -6.59 8.20
N MET A 204 0.12 -5.70 7.57
CA MET A 204 -0.17 -4.25 7.59
C MET A 204 -1.54 -3.94 7.01
N ALA A 205 -1.90 -4.58 5.91
CA ALA A 205 -3.22 -4.39 5.30
C ALA A 205 -4.36 -4.88 6.21
N GLN A 206 -4.16 -5.97 6.98
CA GLN A 206 -5.12 -6.44 7.96
C GLN A 206 -5.29 -5.46 9.13
N VAL A 207 -4.19 -4.89 9.65
CA VAL A 207 -4.25 -3.82 10.66
C VAL A 207 -5.12 -2.67 10.17
N TYR A 208 -4.86 -2.18 8.95
CA TYR A 208 -5.58 -1.05 8.40
C TYR A 208 -7.03 -1.38 8.06
N ALA A 209 -7.32 -2.62 7.65
CA ALA A 209 -8.68 -3.11 7.42
C ALA A 209 -9.50 -3.11 8.72
N GLY A 210 -8.92 -3.54 9.84
CA GLY A 210 -9.53 -3.47 11.17
C GLY A 210 -9.89 -2.03 11.55
N TYR A 211 -8.94 -1.12 11.41
CA TYR A 211 -9.16 0.32 11.67
C TYR A 211 -10.31 0.92 10.86
N ILE A 212 -10.37 0.62 9.55
CA ILE A 212 -11.48 1.08 8.70
C ILE A 212 -12.80 0.47 9.13
N GLY A 213 -12.82 -0.82 9.46
CA GLY A 213 -14.01 -1.55 9.90
C GLY A 213 -14.58 -0.99 11.20
N GLU A 214 -13.75 -0.69 12.18
CA GLU A 214 -14.16 -0.11 13.47
C GLU A 214 -14.73 1.30 13.32
N ARG A 215 -14.07 2.18 12.56
CA ARG A 215 -14.51 3.55 12.31
C ARG A 215 -15.66 3.66 11.30
N GLY A 216 -15.75 2.74 10.35
CA GLY A 216 -16.82 2.64 9.36
C GLY A 216 -18.09 1.94 9.86
N GLY A 217 -18.05 1.29 11.00
CA GLY A 217 -19.08 0.38 11.50
C GLY A 217 -20.48 0.97 11.72
N THR A 218 -20.65 2.30 11.62
CA THR A 218 -21.94 2.97 11.70
C THR A 218 -22.56 3.23 10.31
N TYR A 219 -21.78 3.30 9.24
CA TYR A 219 -22.26 3.68 7.91
C TYR A 219 -22.25 2.54 6.87
N LEU A 220 -21.59 1.40 7.15
CA LEU A 220 -21.45 0.29 6.20
C LEU A 220 -22.38 -0.90 6.50
N ARG A 221 -23.21 -0.84 7.54
CA ARG A 221 -24.16 -1.90 7.92
C ARG A 221 -25.51 -1.83 7.20
N ALA A 222 -25.55 -1.42 5.95
CA ALA A 222 -26.83 -1.27 5.23
C ALA A 222 -27.23 -2.47 4.38
N ASP A 223 -26.48 -3.58 4.37
CA ASP A 223 -26.86 -4.76 3.60
C ASP A 223 -26.64 -6.05 4.42
N PHE A 224 -27.71 -6.51 5.07
CA PHE A 224 -27.71 -7.67 5.97
C PHE A 224 -27.86 -9.03 5.27
N THR A 225 -27.74 -9.08 3.94
CA THR A 225 -28.17 -10.26 3.17
C THR A 225 -27.06 -11.15 2.61
N THR A 226 -25.79 -10.72 2.69
CA THR A 226 -24.65 -11.56 2.24
C THR A 226 -23.62 -11.65 3.36
N PRO A 227 -23.08 -12.83 3.69
CA PRO A 227 -21.92 -12.94 4.58
C PRO A 227 -20.79 -12.11 3.95
N GLU A 228 -20.39 -11.02 4.60
CA GLU A 228 -19.25 -10.22 4.11
C GLU A 228 -18.01 -11.10 4.15
N ASP A 229 -17.31 -11.16 3.03
CA ASP A 229 -15.99 -11.74 2.94
C ASP A 229 -15.07 -11.06 3.99
N PRO A 230 -14.58 -11.78 5.00
CA PRO A 230 -13.84 -11.20 6.12
C PRO A 230 -12.52 -10.56 5.68
N MET A 231 -12.01 -10.94 4.49
CA MET A 231 -10.78 -10.42 3.92
C MET A 231 -11.00 -9.37 2.81
N LEU A 232 -12.24 -8.96 2.57
CA LEU A 232 -12.59 -8.02 1.49
C LEU A 232 -11.81 -6.70 1.57
N HIS A 233 -11.73 -6.11 2.77
CA HIS A 233 -11.01 -4.84 2.96
C HIS A 233 -9.52 -5.01 2.79
N THR A 234 -8.94 -6.08 3.32
CA THR A 234 -7.52 -6.41 3.17
C THR A 234 -7.14 -6.56 1.69
N ARG A 235 -7.92 -7.32 0.90
CA ARG A 235 -7.72 -7.42 -0.55
C ARG A 235 -7.80 -6.08 -1.26
N ARG A 236 -8.77 -5.23 -0.89
CA ARG A 236 -8.93 -3.89 -1.47
C ARG A 236 -7.75 -2.98 -1.16
N ILE A 237 -7.25 -2.99 0.07
CA ILE A 237 -6.10 -2.20 0.50
C ILE A 237 -4.86 -2.61 -0.28
N LEU A 238 -4.62 -3.91 -0.44
CA LEU A 238 -3.52 -4.46 -1.22
C LEU A 238 -3.69 -4.29 -2.74
N GLY A 239 -4.87 -3.82 -3.20
CA GLY A 239 -5.16 -3.64 -4.62
C GLY A 239 -5.28 -4.96 -5.39
N LEU A 240 -5.54 -6.09 -4.70
CA LEU A 240 -5.71 -7.41 -5.32
C LEU A 240 -7.06 -7.55 -6.05
N ASP A 241 -7.91 -6.55 -5.95
CA ASP A 241 -9.20 -6.44 -6.63
C ASP A 241 -9.16 -5.43 -7.80
N GLY A 242 -8.01 -5.23 -8.42
CA GLY A 242 -7.83 -4.26 -9.52
C GLY A 242 -8.73 -4.51 -10.74
N ILE A 243 -9.11 -5.78 -10.95
CA ILE A 243 -10.08 -6.23 -11.94
C ILE A 243 -11.25 -6.87 -11.18
N ASP A 244 -12.48 -6.54 -11.57
CA ASP A 244 -13.68 -7.13 -10.98
C ASP A 244 -14.01 -8.52 -11.56
N GLN A 245 -15.06 -9.15 -11.04
CA GLN A 245 -15.49 -10.49 -11.48
C GLN A 245 -15.97 -10.51 -12.95
N ASP A 246 -16.36 -9.36 -13.49
CA ASP A 246 -16.78 -9.19 -14.88
C ASP A 246 -15.60 -8.87 -15.81
N GLY A 247 -14.36 -8.89 -15.32
CA GLY A 247 -13.15 -8.58 -16.07
C GLY A 247 -12.94 -7.07 -16.31
N ARG A 248 -13.67 -6.20 -15.61
CA ARG A 248 -13.56 -4.74 -15.77
C ARG A 248 -12.50 -4.18 -14.82
N SER A 249 -11.70 -3.26 -15.35
CA SER A 249 -10.74 -2.51 -14.54
C SER A 249 -11.46 -1.59 -13.54
N ARG A 250 -10.98 -1.57 -12.31
CA ARG A 250 -11.44 -0.62 -11.29
C ARG A 250 -10.77 0.75 -11.39
N LEU A 251 -9.92 0.97 -12.38
CA LEU A 251 -9.41 2.29 -12.70
C LEU A 251 -10.58 3.19 -13.14
N LYS A 252 -10.64 4.40 -12.61
CA LYS A 252 -11.62 5.39 -13.04
C LYS A 252 -11.00 6.28 -14.10
N ALA A 253 -11.67 6.39 -15.25
CA ALA A 253 -11.36 7.36 -16.29
C ALA A 253 -11.53 8.80 -15.76
N ALA A 254 -11.06 9.79 -16.54
CA ALA A 254 -11.16 11.21 -16.16
C ALA A 254 -12.62 11.69 -15.95
N ASP A 255 -13.59 11.05 -16.59
CA ASP A 255 -15.03 11.30 -16.44
C ASP A 255 -15.68 10.50 -15.28
N GLY A 256 -14.87 9.75 -14.51
CA GLY A 256 -15.33 8.96 -13.38
C GLY A 256 -15.94 7.61 -13.73
N ARG A 257 -16.00 7.22 -15.01
CA ARG A 257 -16.50 5.91 -15.44
C ARG A 257 -15.44 4.82 -15.26
N ALA A 258 -15.88 3.57 -15.05
CA ALA A 258 -14.99 2.42 -15.05
C ALA A 258 -14.49 2.14 -16.47
N GLU A 259 -13.19 1.85 -16.62
CA GLU A 259 -12.65 1.43 -17.92
C GLU A 259 -12.91 -0.07 -18.14
N VAL A 260 -13.29 -0.42 -19.37
CA VAL A 260 -13.34 -1.82 -19.80
C VAL A 260 -11.95 -2.22 -20.27
N VAL A 261 -11.40 -3.31 -19.75
CA VAL A 261 -10.14 -3.90 -20.26
C VAL A 261 -10.48 -4.69 -21.51
N GLU A 262 -10.13 -4.14 -22.67
CA GLU A 262 -10.16 -4.88 -23.95
C GLU A 262 -8.87 -5.68 -24.12
#